data_1eb3b5d0f54ec574fa9765b5729a3c00
#
_entry.id   1eb3b5d0f54ec574fa9765b5729a3c00
#
_cell.length_a   1.000
_cell.length_b   1.000
_cell.length_c   1.000
_cell.angle_alpha   90.00
_cell.angle_beta   90.00
_cell.angle_gamma   90.00
#
_symmetry.space_group_name_H-M   'P 1'
#
loop_
_entity.id
_entity.type
_entity.pdbx_description
1 polymer ?
#
loop_
_entity_poly.entity_id
_entity_poly.type
_entity_poly.pdbx_seq_one_letter_code
_entity_poly.pdbx_strand_id
1 'polypeptide(L)'
;MDICGLKAERGQKLQTYIPVLDSNTKIPITIINGQNDGPTLLITAGIHGGEYPGIAAAIEISQAIEPEVISGCLIIIHPVNIRSFWERSAFVTPDDGKNLNREFPGDVNGTLSQKTAWLLSRHFFPLADFYADLHSGDIHEELYPYVYYPGLPNSEISAKAREVALVLDMKFMVRSTATTGAYNYA
;
A
#
# COMPACT_ATOMS: atom_id res chain seq x y z
N MET A 1 5.48 0.37 -18.15
CA MET A 1 4.42 -0.23 -17.31
C MET A 1 3.11 0.47 -17.55
N ASP A 2 2.01 -0.26 -17.68
CA ASP A 2 0.65 0.29 -17.82
C ASP A 2 -0.24 -0.30 -16.72
N ILE A 3 -0.85 0.56 -15.92
CA ILE A 3 -1.70 0.16 -14.78
C ILE A 3 -2.97 1.00 -14.84
N CYS A 4 -4.10 0.40 -15.10
CA CYS A 4 -5.38 1.11 -15.19
C CYS A 4 -5.35 2.31 -16.15
N GLY A 5 -4.60 2.20 -17.27
CA GLY A 5 -4.40 3.29 -18.21
C GLY A 5 -3.36 4.35 -17.79
N LEU A 6 -2.72 4.19 -16.64
CA LEU A 6 -1.58 5.00 -16.24
C LEU A 6 -0.31 4.39 -16.82
N LYS A 7 0.39 5.15 -17.65
CA LYS A 7 1.55 4.65 -18.37
C LYS A 7 2.82 5.36 -17.91
N ALA A 8 3.75 4.60 -17.35
CA ALA A 8 5.11 5.05 -17.08
C ALA A 8 6.08 4.26 -17.98
N GLU A 9 6.74 4.94 -18.90
CA GLU A 9 7.77 4.34 -19.75
C GLU A 9 9.02 4.00 -18.91
N ARG A 10 9.91 3.20 -19.46
CA ARG A 10 11.20 2.88 -18.84
C ARG A 10 12.01 4.16 -18.58
N GLY A 11 12.56 4.28 -17.36
CA GLY A 11 13.28 5.46 -16.92
C GLY A 11 12.39 6.66 -16.61
N GLN A 12 11.10 6.45 -16.37
CA GLN A 12 10.15 7.52 -16.03
C GLN A 12 9.56 7.39 -14.64
N LYS A 13 9.29 8.55 -14.05
CA LYS A 13 8.55 8.73 -12.82
C LYS A 13 7.23 9.44 -13.15
N LEU A 14 6.13 8.82 -12.82
CA LEU A 14 4.77 9.36 -12.99
C LEU A 14 4.13 9.58 -11.63
N GLN A 15 3.72 10.81 -11.36
CA GLN A 15 2.93 11.17 -10.18
C GLN A 15 1.55 11.66 -10.65
N THR A 16 0.49 10.99 -10.18
CA THR A 16 -0.87 11.26 -10.64
C THR A 16 -1.90 10.76 -9.62
N TYR A 17 -3.15 10.66 -10.05
CA TYR A 17 -4.26 10.16 -9.25
C TYR A 17 -5.00 9.03 -9.96
N ILE A 18 -5.49 8.06 -9.18
CA ILE A 18 -6.36 6.99 -9.67
C ILE A 18 -7.78 7.26 -9.20
N PRO A 19 -8.76 7.29 -10.08
CA PRO A 19 -10.17 7.40 -9.66
C PRO A 19 -10.63 6.10 -9.03
N VAL A 20 -11.37 6.21 -7.93
CA VAL A 20 -12.16 5.09 -7.40
C VAL A 20 -13.48 5.04 -8.17
N LEU A 21 -13.80 3.88 -8.72
CA LEU A 21 -14.94 3.68 -9.62
C LEU A 21 -16.25 4.19 -9.00
N ASP A 22 -17.06 4.88 -9.80
CA ASP A 22 -18.34 5.47 -9.42
C ASP A 22 -18.29 6.30 -8.14
N SER A 23 -17.22 7.06 -7.98
CA SER A 23 -17.05 8.01 -6.88
C SER A 23 -16.32 9.27 -7.34
N ASN A 24 -16.35 10.32 -6.52
CA ASN A 24 -15.55 11.53 -6.75
C ASN A 24 -14.14 11.41 -6.11
N THR A 25 -13.83 10.26 -5.52
CA THR A 25 -12.57 10.04 -4.82
C THR A 25 -11.46 9.69 -5.81
N LYS A 26 -10.31 10.34 -5.65
CA LYS A 26 -9.10 10.08 -6.41
C LYS A 26 -7.96 9.84 -5.43
N ILE A 27 -7.26 8.73 -5.60
CA ILE A 27 -6.16 8.30 -4.72
C ILE A 27 -4.83 8.68 -5.37
N PRO A 28 -3.92 9.37 -4.67
CA PRO A 28 -2.60 9.70 -5.21
C PRO A 28 -1.73 8.47 -5.39
N ILE A 29 -1.00 8.43 -6.49
CA ILE A 29 -0.07 7.35 -6.83
C ILE A 29 1.20 7.92 -7.45
N THR A 30 2.31 7.27 -7.12
CA THR A 30 3.60 7.44 -7.80
C THR A 30 4.02 6.10 -8.40
N ILE A 31 4.37 6.09 -9.68
CA ILE A 31 4.95 4.95 -10.38
C ILE A 31 6.34 5.36 -10.83
N ILE A 32 7.36 4.63 -10.39
CA ILE A 32 8.75 4.84 -10.78
C ILE A 32 9.19 3.59 -11.55
N ASN A 33 9.31 3.71 -12.85
CA ASN A 33 9.75 2.62 -13.72
C ASN A 33 11.26 2.79 -14.02
N GLY A 34 12.06 1.94 -13.39
CA GLY A 34 13.51 1.98 -13.49
C GLY A 34 14.05 1.76 -14.91
N GLN A 35 15.32 2.04 -15.11
CA GLN A 35 15.96 1.88 -16.41
C GLN A 35 16.21 0.41 -16.79
N ASN A 36 16.37 -0.47 -15.81
CA ASN A 36 16.64 -1.89 -15.99
C ASN A 36 15.45 -2.73 -15.57
N ASP A 37 15.35 -3.95 -16.14
CA ASP A 37 14.38 -4.93 -15.69
C ASP A 37 14.66 -5.37 -14.26
N GLY A 38 13.61 -5.70 -13.53
CA GLY A 38 13.69 -6.12 -12.15
C GLY A 38 12.29 -6.32 -11.55
N PRO A 39 12.20 -6.63 -10.27
CA PRO A 39 10.93 -6.89 -9.61
C PRO A 39 10.09 -5.61 -9.43
N THR A 40 8.81 -5.80 -9.19
CA THR A 40 7.88 -4.75 -8.80
C THR A 40 7.71 -4.74 -7.29
N LEU A 41 8.02 -3.61 -6.66
CA LEU A 41 7.68 -3.35 -5.27
C LEU A 41 6.45 -2.44 -5.22
N LEU A 42 5.41 -2.90 -4.56
CA LEU A 42 4.24 -2.08 -4.22
C LEU A 42 4.33 -1.62 -2.77
N ILE A 43 4.22 -0.33 -2.54
CA ILE A 43 4.09 0.28 -1.21
C ILE A 43 2.72 0.93 -1.11
N THR A 44 1.97 0.60 -0.07
CA THR A 44 0.79 1.34 0.36
C THR A 44 1.05 2.04 1.68
N ALA A 45 0.44 3.20 1.88
CA ALA A 45 0.45 3.91 3.15
C ALA A 45 -0.90 4.59 3.35
N GLY A 46 -1.33 4.72 4.60
CA GLY A 46 -2.58 5.39 4.91
C GLY A 46 -3.83 4.60 4.50
N ILE A 47 -3.80 3.28 4.61
CA ILE A 47 -5.01 2.45 4.70
C ILE A 47 -5.91 2.98 5.84
N HIS A 48 -5.27 3.41 6.93
CA HIS A 48 -5.86 4.25 7.94
C HIS A 48 -5.32 5.67 7.79
N GLY A 49 -6.19 6.63 7.52
CA GLY A 49 -5.80 8.00 7.17
C GLY A 49 -5.20 8.81 8.32
N GLY A 50 -5.36 8.35 9.56
CA GLY A 50 -4.77 8.96 10.75
C GLY A 50 -3.35 8.50 11.09
N GLU A 51 -2.79 7.55 10.36
CA GLU A 51 -1.45 7.01 10.57
C GLU A 51 -0.39 7.84 9.81
N TYR A 52 -0.21 9.09 10.21
CA TYR A 52 0.58 10.10 9.51
C TYR A 52 2.06 9.74 9.28
N PRO A 53 2.80 9.10 10.23
CA PRO A 53 4.20 8.74 9.99
C PRO A 53 4.40 7.84 8.77
N GLY A 54 3.56 6.82 8.59
CA GLY A 54 3.61 5.94 7.42
C GLY A 54 3.33 6.68 6.11
N ILE A 55 2.35 7.59 6.13
CA ILE A 55 2.01 8.42 4.98
C ILE A 55 3.16 9.37 4.62
N ALA A 56 3.75 10.04 5.62
CA ALA A 56 4.89 10.94 5.42
C ALA A 56 6.08 10.19 4.82
N ALA A 57 6.43 9.01 5.36
CA ALA A 57 7.50 8.18 4.83
C ALA A 57 7.26 7.80 3.36
N ALA A 58 6.04 7.40 2.99
CA ALA A 58 5.70 7.09 1.61
C ALA A 58 5.82 8.30 0.67
N ILE A 59 5.44 9.49 1.13
CA ILE A 59 5.61 10.75 0.38
C ILE A 59 7.09 11.04 0.18
N GLU A 60 7.92 10.95 1.23
CA GLU A 60 9.36 11.17 1.14
C GLU A 60 10.03 10.20 0.19
N ILE A 61 9.72 8.90 0.26
CA ILE A 61 10.21 7.88 -0.67
C ILE A 61 9.81 8.24 -2.11
N SER A 62 8.55 8.63 -2.32
CA SER A 62 8.04 8.98 -3.65
C SER A 62 8.75 10.18 -4.27
N GLN A 63 9.26 11.10 -3.45
CA GLN A 63 9.99 12.28 -3.89
C GLN A 63 11.48 11.99 -4.09
N ALA A 64 12.09 11.22 -3.19
CA ALA A 64 13.54 11.00 -3.15
C ALA A 64 14.04 9.98 -4.18
N ILE A 65 13.22 8.98 -4.54
CA ILE A 65 13.65 7.93 -5.46
C ILE A 65 13.47 8.39 -6.91
N GLU A 66 14.55 8.29 -7.68
CA GLU A 66 14.55 8.57 -9.12
C GLU A 66 14.71 7.26 -9.92
N PRO A 67 14.21 7.19 -11.17
CA PRO A 67 14.23 5.97 -11.98
C PRO A 67 15.63 5.40 -12.21
N GLU A 68 16.66 6.26 -12.20
CA GLU A 68 18.05 5.89 -12.46
C GLU A 68 18.67 5.00 -11.38
N VAL A 69 18.14 5.08 -10.16
CA VAL A 69 18.74 4.38 -9.00
C VAL A 69 18.07 3.04 -8.71
N ILE A 70 17.06 2.66 -9.48
CA ILE A 70 16.35 1.39 -9.26
C ILE A 70 16.34 0.51 -10.51
N SER A 71 16.25 -0.80 -10.30
CA SER A 71 15.89 -1.80 -11.30
C SER A 71 14.50 -2.33 -10.99
N GLY A 72 13.68 -2.54 -12.03
CA GLY A 72 12.28 -2.93 -11.87
C GLY A 72 11.36 -1.73 -11.68
N CYS A 73 10.29 -1.90 -10.94
CA CYS A 73 9.27 -0.87 -10.76
C CYS A 73 8.94 -0.65 -9.28
N LEU A 74 8.82 0.61 -8.89
CA LEU A 74 8.29 1.00 -7.57
C LEU A 74 6.95 1.71 -7.75
N ILE A 75 5.91 1.16 -7.13
CA ILE A 75 4.56 1.72 -7.11
C ILE A 75 4.26 2.14 -5.68
N ILE A 76 3.89 3.40 -5.47
CA ILE A 76 3.58 3.94 -4.14
C ILE A 76 2.20 4.57 -4.18
N ILE A 77 1.29 4.12 -3.31
CA ILE A 77 -0.06 4.65 -3.16
C ILE A 77 -0.19 5.28 -1.77
N HIS A 78 -0.36 6.61 -1.72
CA HIS A 78 -0.25 7.38 -0.48
C HIS A 78 -0.98 8.74 -0.46
N PRO A 79 -1.95 8.93 0.44
CA PRO A 79 -2.61 7.93 1.27
C PRO A 79 -3.64 7.14 0.48
N VAL A 80 -3.77 5.85 0.76
CA VAL A 80 -4.81 5.00 0.15
C VAL A 80 -6.19 5.50 0.52
N ASN A 81 -6.45 5.72 1.80
CA ASN A 81 -7.70 6.25 2.31
C ASN A 81 -7.66 7.78 2.39
N ILE A 82 -7.66 8.43 1.22
CA ILE A 82 -7.56 9.88 1.11
C ILE A 82 -8.71 10.61 1.85
N ARG A 83 -9.90 10.00 1.93
CA ARG A 83 -11.04 10.58 2.64
C ARG A 83 -10.79 10.62 4.15
N SER A 84 -10.32 9.50 4.71
CA SER A 84 -9.92 9.42 6.12
C SER A 84 -8.80 10.41 6.47
N PHE A 85 -7.83 10.59 5.57
CA PHE A 85 -6.74 11.55 5.74
C PHE A 85 -7.25 13.00 5.82
N TRP A 86 -8.09 13.44 4.89
CA TRP A 86 -8.61 14.81 4.86
C TRP A 86 -9.55 15.13 6.03
N GLU A 87 -10.41 14.18 6.39
CA GLU A 87 -11.35 14.33 7.49
C GLU A 87 -10.72 14.06 8.86
N ARG A 88 -9.41 13.67 8.88
CA ARG A 88 -8.67 13.34 10.10
C ARG A 88 -9.37 12.27 10.93
N SER A 89 -9.99 11.30 10.27
CA SER A 89 -10.54 10.15 10.96
C SER A 89 -9.45 9.11 11.22
N ALA A 90 -9.48 8.48 12.38
CA ALA A 90 -8.42 7.59 12.83
C ALA A 90 -8.28 6.38 11.89
N PHE A 91 -9.24 5.47 11.89
CA PHE A 91 -9.15 4.20 11.18
C PHE A 91 -10.38 3.87 10.33
N VAL A 92 -11.37 4.74 10.24
CA VAL A 92 -12.56 4.52 9.42
C VAL A 92 -12.65 5.50 8.26
N THR A 93 -13.21 5.04 7.15
CA THR A 93 -13.56 5.90 6.01
C THR A 93 -14.83 6.68 6.38
N PRO A 94 -14.80 8.03 6.38
CA PRO A 94 -15.95 8.83 6.81
C PRO A 94 -17.23 8.58 6.00
N ASP A 95 -17.07 8.28 4.71
CA ASP A 95 -18.17 8.13 3.75
C ASP A 95 -19.05 6.91 4.04
N ASP A 96 -18.50 5.85 4.65
CA ASP A 96 -19.23 4.59 4.90
C ASP A 96 -19.04 4.04 6.32
N GLY A 97 -18.22 4.69 7.15
CA GLY A 97 -17.94 4.28 8.53
C GLY A 97 -17.17 2.97 8.66
N LYS A 98 -16.57 2.48 7.58
CA LYS A 98 -15.89 1.18 7.55
C LYS A 98 -14.39 1.32 7.78
N ASN A 99 -13.78 0.29 8.41
CA ASN A 99 -12.35 0.12 8.45
C ASN A 99 -11.89 -0.51 7.13
N LEU A 100 -11.24 0.27 6.27
CA LEU A 100 -10.77 -0.19 4.96
C LEU A 100 -9.93 -1.48 5.06
N ASN A 101 -9.13 -1.62 6.11
CA ASN A 101 -8.30 -2.81 6.34
C ASN A 101 -9.09 -4.07 6.77
N ARG A 102 -10.41 -4.02 6.75
CA ARG A 102 -11.34 -5.16 6.96
C ARG A 102 -12.19 -5.45 5.74
N GLU A 103 -12.06 -4.64 4.69
CA GLU A 103 -12.92 -4.74 3.50
C GLU A 103 -12.26 -5.51 2.33
N PHE A 104 -10.98 -5.92 2.45
CA PHE A 104 -10.32 -6.71 1.42
C PHE A 104 -10.92 -8.12 1.27
N PRO A 105 -11.05 -8.66 0.03
CA PRO A 105 -10.55 -8.15 -1.25
C PRO A 105 -11.42 -7.06 -1.90
N GLY A 106 -12.52 -6.66 -1.28
CA GLY A 106 -13.39 -5.60 -1.76
C GLY A 106 -14.55 -6.07 -2.64
N ASP A 107 -15.36 -5.11 -3.05
CA ASP A 107 -16.50 -5.29 -3.96
C ASP A 107 -16.64 -4.06 -4.86
N VAL A 108 -16.64 -4.29 -6.19
CA VAL A 108 -16.76 -3.22 -7.20
C VAL A 108 -18.12 -2.49 -7.12
N ASN A 109 -19.16 -3.17 -6.65
CA ASN A 109 -20.50 -2.62 -6.47
C ASN A 109 -20.77 -2.16 -5.03
N GLY A 110 -19.78 -2.26 -4.16
CA GLY A 110 -19.91 -1.96 -2.74
C GLY A 110 -19.77 -0.47 -2.39
N THR A 111 -19.49 -0.23 -1.12
CA THR A 111 -19.25 1.10 -0.56
C THR A 111 -17.88 1.64 -0.99
N LEU A 112 -17.55 2.88 -0.64
CA LEU A 112 -16.27 3.50 -1.01
C LEU A 112 -15.07 2.68 -0.51
N SER A 113 -15.08 2.21 0.73
CA SER A 113 -14.03 1.34 1.27
C SER A 113 -13.92 0.03 0.49
N GLN A 114 -15.05 -0.60 0.17
CA GLN A 114 -15.07 -1.84 -0.59
C GLN A 114 -14.58 -1.66 -2.03
N LYS A 115 -14.95 -0.58 -2.69
CA LYS A 115 -14.44 -0.22 -4.02
C LYS A 115 -12.94 0.07 -4.01
N THR A 116 -12.45 0.74 -2.96
CA THR A 116 -11.02 1.02 -2.78
C THR A 116 -10.23 -0.28 -2.55
N ALA A 117 -10.71 -1.17 -1.69
CA ALA A 117 -10.10 -2.47 -1.48
C ALA A 117 -10.11 -3.33 -2.76
N TRP A 118 -11.21 -3.32 -3.52
CA TRP A 118 -11.31 -4.00 -4.81
C TRP A 118 -10.31 -3.47 -5.83
N LEU A 119 -10.17 -2.13 -5.93
CA LEU A 119 -9.20 -1.48 -6.81
C LEU A 119 -7.78 -1.99 -6.54
N LEU A 120 -7.36 -2.03 -5.28
CA LEU A 120 -6.04 -2.53 -4.90
C LEU A 120 -5.89 -4.02 -5.20
N SER A 121 -6.84 -4.82 -4.76
CA SER A 121 -6.79 -6.29 -4.91
C SER A 121 -6.81 -6.73 -6.37
N ARG A 122 -7.54 -6.01 -7.22
CA ARG A 122 -7.70 -6.39 -8.62
C ARG A 122 -6.59 -5.89 -9.53
N HIS A 123 -6.08 -4.69 -9.27
CA HIS A 123 -5.21 -4.01 -10.24
C HIS A 123 -3.78 -3.82 -9.77
N PHE A 124 -3.52 -3.86 -8.45
CA PHE A 124 -2.18 -3.59 -7.92
C PHE A 124 -1.51 -4.81 -7.30
N PHE A 125 -2.18 -5.56 -6.43
CA PHE A 125 -1.58 -6.73 -5.80
C PHE A 125 -1.07 -7.77 -6.81
N PRO A 126 -1.77 -8.08 -7.92
CA PRO A 126 -1.25 -9.03 -8.91
C PRO A 126 0.01 -8.57 -9.67
N LEU A 127 0.38 -7.30 -9.57
CA LEU A 127 1.59 -6.75 -10.20
C LEU A 127 2.82 -6.84 -9.29
N ALA A 128 2.62 -7.05 -8.00
CA ALA A 128 3.67 -6.95 -7.00
C ALA A 128 4.43 -8.28 -6.84
N ASP A 129 5.74 -8.24 -7.02
CA ASP A 129 6.64 -9.31 -6.56
C ASP A 129 6.89 -9.19 -5.06
N PHE A 130 6.83 -7.94 -4.54
CA PHE A 130 6.95 -7.59 -3.14
C PHE A 130 5.92 -6.54 -2.75
N TYR A 131 5.35 -6.68 -1.57
CA TYR A 131 4.38 -5.74 -1.03
C TYR A 131 4.76 -5.29 0.37
N ALA A 132 4.69 -3.99 0.62
CA ALA A 132 4.85 -3.39 1.94
C ALA A 132 3.68 -2.43 2.22
N ASP A 133 3.03 -2.62 3.37
CA ASP A 133 1.96 -1.76 3.85
C ASP A 133 2.44 -0.97 5.07
N LEU A 134 2.55 0.35 4.92
CA LEU A 134 3.07 1.22 5.96
C LEU A 134 1.94 1.65 6.87
N HIS A 135 1.97 1.14 8.08
CA HIS A 135 1.14 1.54 9.19
C HIS A 135 1.95 2.27 10.26
N SER A 136 1.29 2.93 11.16
CA SER A 136 1.88 3.52 12.36
C SER A 136 0.86 3.55 13.50
N GLY A 137 1.20 4.16 14.62
CA GLY A 137 0.21 4.56 15.61
C GLY A 137 -0.77 5.55 15.00
N ASP A 138 -2.00 5.41 15.42
CA ASP A 138 -3.11 6.29 15.10
C ASP A 138 -2.87 7.72 15.64
N ILE A 139 -3.75 8.68 15.37
CA ILE A 139 -3.61 10.12 15.69
C ILE A 139 -3.08 10.40 17.11
N HIS A 140 -3.39 9.53 18.07
CA HIS A 140 -3.04 9.69 19.49
C HIS A 140 -2.22 8.51 20.04
N GLU A 141 -1.70 7.63 19.19
CA GLU A 141 -0.95 6.45 19.59
C GLU A 141 0.54 6.57 19.26
N GLU A 142 1.38 6.26 20.22
CA GLU A 142 2.79 6.00 20.02
C GLU A 142 3.01 4.49 19.95
N LEU A 143 3.44 3.99 18.78
CA LEU A 143 3.78 2.59 18.60
C LEU A 143 5.29 2.39 18.54
N TYR A 144 5.75 1.32 19.19
CA TYR A 144 7.12 0.87 19.01
C TYR A 144 7.30 0.32 17.57
N PRO A 145 8.35 0.70 16.84
CA PRO A 145 8.56 0.22 15.47
C PRO A 145 8.75 -1.31 15.41
N TYR A 146 7.98 -1.96 14.56
CA TYR A 146 8.06 -3.41 14.31
C TYR A 146 7.60 -3.72 12.88
N VAL A 147 7.89 -4.92 12.41
CA VAL A 147 7.41 -5.42 11.12
C VAL A 147 6.57 -6.68 11.30
N TYR A 148 5.41 -6.71 10.64
CA TYR A 148 4.63 -7.93 10.46
C TYR A 148 5.09 -8.69 9.23
N TYR A 149 5.06 -10.03 9.32
CA TYR A 149 5.08 -10.90 8.15
C TYR A 149 4.02 -12.00 8.31
N PRO A 150 3.41 -12.49 7.19
CA PRO A 150 2.36 -13.49 7.27
C PRO A 150 2.91 -14.81 7.82
N GLY A 151 2.16 -15.41 8.74
CA GLY A 151 2.54 -16.62 9.47
C GLY A 151 1.82 -17.88 8.98
N LEU A 152 1.56 -18.00 7.68
CA LEU A 152 0.91 -19.17 7.09
C LEU A 152 1.78 -20.42 7.26
N PRO A 153 1.23 -21.55 7.76
CA PRO A 153 1.99 -22.78 7.92
C PRO A 153 2.55 -23.30 6.58
N ASN A 154 3.83 -23.66 6.56
CA ASN A 154 4.50 -24.29 5.39
C ASN A 154 4.35 -23.51 4.08
N SER A 155 4.27 -22.21 4.13
CA SER A 155 4.08 -21.32 2.98
C SER A 155 5.41 -20.74 2.53
N GLU A 156 5.73 -20.89 1.23
CA GLU A 156 6.86 -20.21 0.58
C GLU A 156 6.72 -18.69 0.68
N ILE A 157 5.48 -18.17 0.61
CA ILE A 157 5.17 -16.75 0.77
C ILE A 157 5.61 -16.27 2.16
N SER A 158 5.29 -17.02 3.22
CA SER A 158 5.71 -16.65 4.57
C SER A 158 7.23 -16.67 4.76
N ALA A 159 7.92 -17.62 4.13
CA ALA A 159 9.38 -17.68 4.14
C ALA A 159 9.99 -16.46 3.43
N LYS A 160 9.54 -16.17 2.22
CA LYS A 160 9.98 -15.02 1.42
C LYS A 160 9.67 -13.69 2.14
N ALA A 161 8.47 -13.53 2.68
CA ALA A 161 8.10 -12.33 3.44
C ALA A 161 8.97 -12.14 4.70
N ARG A 162 9.34 -13.23 5.37
CA ARG A 162 10.26 -13.17 6.51
C ARG A 162 11.67 -12.71 6.09
N GLU A 163 12.17 -13.17 4.95
CA GLU A 163 13.46 -12.74 4.41
C GLU A 163 13.45 -11.23 4.09
N VAL A 164 12.39 -10.74 3.45
CA VAL A 164 12.20 -9.31 3.19
C VAL A 164 12.12 -8.51 4.50
N ALA A 165 11.38 -9.01 5.50
CA ALA A 165 11.26 -8.35 6.79
C ALA A 165 12.61 -8.22 7.51
N LEU A 166 13.52 -9.19 7.34
CA LEU A 166 14.88 -9.13 7.91
C LEU A 166 15.74 -8.02 7.31
N VAL A 167 15.49 -7.65 6.05
CA VAL A 167 16.25 -6.57 5.37
C VAL A 167 15.93 -5.19 5.98
N LEU A 168 14.75 -5.04 6.58
CA LEU A 168 14.33 -3.77 7.20
C LEU A 168 15.04 -3.46 8.52
N ASP A 169 15.83 -4.39 9.06
CA ASP A 169 16.61 -4.24 10.30
C ASP A 169 15.78 -3.72 11.50
N MET A 170 14.52 -4.13 11.57
CA MET A 170 13.63 -3.75 12.65
C MET A 170 13.91 -4.59 13.90
N LYS A 171 13.95 -3.93 15.06
CA LYS A 171 14.21 -4.62 16.36
C LYS A 171 13.20 -5.72 16.66
N PHE A 172 11.96 -5.54 16.25
CA PHE A 172 10.89 -6.52 16.45
C PHE A 172 10.31 -6.97 15.14
N MET A 173 10.20 -8.28 15.00
CA MET A 173 9.49 -8.94 13.91
C MET A 173 8.36 -9.77 14.50
N VAL A 174 7.16 -9.57 14.00
CA VAL A 174 5.95 -10.24 14.49
C VAL A 174 5.40 -11.15 13.41
N ARG A 175 5.35 -12.44 13.71
CA ARG A 175 4.67 -13.42 12.86
C ARG A 175 3.16 -13.25 13.04
N SER A 176 2.49 -12.74 12.03
CA SER A 176 1.06 -12.49 12.08
C SER A 176 0.27 -13.73 11.64
N THR A 177 -0.73 -14.10 12.42
CA THR A 177 -1.73 -15.13 12.06
C THR A 177 -3.09 -14.51 11.75
N ALA A 178 -3.17 -13.18 11.62
CA ALA A 178 -4.39 -12.51 11.20
C ALA A 178 -4.81 -12.97 9.80
N THR A 179 -6.11 -13.10 9.60
CA THR A 179 -6.72 -13.54 8.33
C THR A 179 -7.39 -12.39 7.57
N THR A 180 -7.27 -11.17 8.08
CA THR A 180 -7.83 -9.94 7.50
C THR A 180 -6.74 -8.89 7.33
N GLY A 181 -6.96 -7.96 6.41
CA GLY A 181 -6.03 -6.88 6.10
C GLY A 181 -5.43 -7.01 4.71
N ALA A 182 -4.91 -5.90 4.19
CA ALA A 182 -4.41 -5.80 2.82
C ALA A 182 -3.35 -6.86 2.50
N TYR A 183 -2.38 -7.07 3.36
CA TYR A 183 -1.27 -8.00 3.16
C TYR A 183 -1.67 -9.48 3.06
N ASN A 184 -2.91 -9.85 3.39
CA ASN A 184 -3.41 -11.22 3.20
C ASN A 184 -3.91 -11.47 1.79
N TYR A 185 -4.02 -10.43 0.97
CA TYR A 185 -4.56 -10.48 -0.40
C TYR A 185 -3.54 -10.01 -1.46
N ALA A 186 -2.38 -9.56 -1.04
CA ALA A 186 -1.27 -9.13 -1.89
C ALA A 186 -0.37 -10.30 -2.34
#